data_28600f5fd13dbfb7401b2a4d2f0187a7
#
_entry.id   28600f5fd13dbfb7401b2a4d2f0187a7
#
_cell.length_a   1.000
_cell.length_b   1.000
_cell.length_c   1.000
_cell.angle_alpha   90.00
_cell.angle_beta   90.00
_cell.angle_gamma   90.00
#
_symmetry.space_group_name_H-M   'P 1'
#
loop_
_entity.id
_entity.type
_entity.pdbx_description
1 polymer ?
#
loop_
_entity_poly.entity_id
_entity_poly.type
_entity_poly.pdbx_seq_one_letter_code
_entity_poly.pdbx_strand_id
1 'polypeptide(L)'
;MLSFFVEGIEYQQELSEKALKPSLNVDSVYLVKRDGVLEILHVEIETEPKSEMPHRMLEYYGILNRKHKKTIISLVVCPFRTNIADPPLRIASGGKEVLIFHYQVIRLWTYKAQKYFDKHMVSIYALLPTMDGANYEILAQALDEMKAWYVGQARRLATHLLWFDTFLDRTDTVSLEDKWRVKKKMDQFDSLLEQSPYVQKKSAEAEERGIVEGLQKAVVIIVRRRFPALADLAQQQVTQINKPDVLDYLIEQVSTAPDEAMIRQLLRPSAA
;
A
#
# COMPACT_ATOMS: atom_id res chain seq x y z
N MET A 1 6.87 -18.30 -3.33
CA MET A 1 5.78 -17.50 -2.70
C MET A 1 4.40 -17.89 -3.22
N LEU A 2 4.13 -17.90 -4.54
CA LEU A 2 2.78 -18.12 -5.08
C LEU A 2 2.17 -19.48 -4.71
N SER A 3 2.98 -20.53 -4.63
CA SER A 3 2.54 -21.88 -4.18
C SER A 3 2.12 -21.93 -2.70
N PHE A 4 2.43 -20.90 -1.92
CA PHE A 4 1.91 -20.75 -0.56
C PHE A 4 0.43 -20.40 -0.55
N PHE A 5 0.00 -19.54 -1.47
CA PHE A 5 -1.37 -19.06 -1.53
C PHE A 5 -2.30 -20.03 -2.26
N VAL A 6 -1.78 -20.72 -3.28
CA VAL A 6 -2.54 -21.67 -4.08
C VAL A 6 -1.71 -22.93 -4.32
N GLU A 7 -2.24 -24.07 -3.90
CA GLU A 7 -1.57 -25.34 -4.03
C GLU A 7 -1.51 -25.81 -5.51
N GLY A 8 -0.41 -26.47 -5.88
CA GLY A 8 -0.25 -27.11 -7.19
C GLY A 8 0.02 -26.15 -8.35
N ILE A 9 0.40 -24.89 -8.11
CA ILE A 9 0.75 -23.95 -9.18
C ILE A 9 2.26 -23.85 -9.39
N GLU A 10 2.65 -23.70 -10.66
CA GLU A 10 4.00 -23.34 -11.09
C GLU A 10 3.98 -21.93 -11.71
N TYR A 11 4.81 -21.03 -11.17
CA TYR A 11 5.00 -19.69 -11.72
C TYR A 11 5.61 -19.76 -13.13
N GLN A 12 5.06 -19.03 -14.08
CA GLN A 12 5.60 -18.87 -15.42
C GLN A 12 6.15 -17.47 -15.63
N GLN A 13 5.32 -16.46 -15.48
CA GLN A 13 5.74 -15.04 -15.59
C GLN A 13 4.74 -14.11 -14.90
N GLU A 14 5.21 -12.92 -14.52
CA GLU A 14 4.36 -11.81 -14.15
C GLU A 14 3.79 -11.13 -15.40
N LEU A 15 2.51 -10.78 -15.35
CA LEU A 15 1.84 -10.06 -16.43
C LEU A 15 1.70 -8.59 -16.06
N SER A 16 2.26 -7.70 -16.89
CA SER A 16 2.07 -6.26 -16.73
C SER A 16 0.68 -5.85 -17.18
N GLU A 17 -0.22 -5.69 -16.21
CA GLU A 17 -1.57 -5.21 -16.45
C GLU A 17 -1.66 -3.71 -16.18
N LYS A 18 -1.41 -2.91 -17.22
CA LYS A 18 -1.86 -1.52 -17.20
C LYS A 18 -3.39 -1.52 -17.31
N ALA A 19 -4.01 -0.81 -16.40
CA ALA A 19 -5.45 -0.74 -16.23
C ALA A 19 -6.21 -0.67 -17.57
N LEU A 20 -7.19 -1.54 -17.73
CA LEU A 20 -8.10 -1.54 -18.88
C LEU A 20 -9.09 -0.37 -18.80
N LYS A 21 -9.17 0.26 -17.66
CA LYS A 21 -9.75 1.61 -17.42
C LYS A 21 -8.80 2.37 -16.48
N PRO A 22 -8.67 3.71 -16.61
CA PRO A 22 -7.79 4.52 -15.76
C PRO A 22 -8.03 4.40 -14.24
N SER A 23 -9.18 3.85 -13.84
CA SER A 23 -9.60 3.70 -12.44
C SER A 23 -9.38 2.31 -11.84
N LEU A 24 -8.91 1.33 -12.61
CA LEU A 24 -8.73 -0.05 -12.16
C LEU A 24 -7.23 -0.39 -12.08
N ASN A 25 -6.67 -0.26 -10.89
CA ASN A 25 -5.34 -0.77 -10.58
C ASN A 25 -5.50 -2.21 -10.05
N VAL A 26 -4.92 -3.17 -10.74
CA VAL A 26 -4.80 -4.56 -10.32
C VAL A 26 -3.48 -4.70 -9.58
N ASP A 27 -3.48 -5.28 -8.38
CA ASP A 27 -2.26 -5.39 -7.58
C ASP A 27 -1.24 -6.32 -8.23
N SER A 28 -1.63 -7.56 -8.57
CA SER A 28 -0.71 -8.50 -9.21
C SER A 28 -1.41 -9.53 -10.06
N VAL A 29 -0.86 -9.79 -11.25
CA VAL A 29 -1.36 -10.80 -12.18
C VAL A 29 -0.19 -11.65 -12.68
N TYR A 30 -0.34 -12.97 -12.56
CA TYR A 30 0.70 -13.93 -12.93
C TYR A 30 0.16 -14.97 -13.90
N LEU A 31 0.95 -15.35 -14.90
CA LEU A 31 0.74 -16.57 -15.64
C LEU A 31 1.30 -17.72 -14.80
N VAL A 32 0.47 -18.71 -14.54
CA VAL A 32 0.80 -19.89 -13.74
C VAL A 32 0.43 -21.16 -14.49
N LYS A 33 1.03 -22.26 -14.10
CA LYS A 33 0.68 -23.58 -14.62
C LYS A 33 0.22 -24.45 -13.46
N ARG A 34 -0.96 -25.05 -13.60
CA ARG A 34 -1.52 -26.00 -12.64
C ARG A 34 -1.98 -27.25 -13.40
N ASP A 35 -1.52 -28.43 -12.99
CA ASP A 35 -1.83 -29.72 -13.64
C ASP A 35 -1.63 -29.69 -15.16
N GLY A 36 -0.58 -29.02 -15.63
CA GLY A 36 -0.26 -28.89 -17.04
C GLY A 36 -1.03 -27.79 -17.80
N VAL A 37 -2.05 -27.17 -17.21
CA VAL A 37 -2.88 -26.13 -17.81
C VAL A 37 -2.36 -24.74 -17.42
N LEU A 38 -2.28 -23.83 -18.41
CA LEU A 38 -1.92 -22.44 -18.18
C LEU A 38 -3.15 -21.65 -17.73
N GLU A 39 -3.05 -21.03 -16.55
CA GLU A 39 -4.08 -20.21 -15.91
C GLU A 39 -3.52 -18.84 -15.52
N ILE A 40 -4.39 -17.90 -15.23
CA ILE A 40 -4.03 -16.60 -14.67
C ILE A 40 -4.31 -16.61 -13.17
N LEU A 41 -3.31 -16.32 -12.35
CA LEU A 41 -3.48 -16.03 -10.93
C LEU A 41 -3.57 -14.51 -10.76
N HIS A 42 -4.72 -14.05 -10.32
CA HIS A 42 -4.97 -12.66 -9.93
C HIS A 42 -4.97 -12.57 -8.40
N VAL A 43 -4.11 -11.70 -7.86
CA VAL A 43 -3.94 -11.50 -6.42
C VAL A 43 -4.23 -10.04 -6.08
N GLU A 44 -5.16 -9.81 -5.16
CA GLU A 44 -5.42 -8.52 -4.52
C GLU A 44 -5.00 -8.57 -3.06
N ILE A 45 -4.33 -7.53 -2.58
CA ILE A 45 -3.94 -7.40 -1.16
C ILE A 45 -4.87 -6.37 -0.52
N GLU A 46 -5.74 -6.84 0.38
CA GLU A 46 -6.72 -5.98 1.04
C GLU A 46 -6.32 -5.72 2.49
N THR A 47 -5.99 -4.46 2.75
CA THR A 47 -5.51 -4.00 4.07
C THR A 47 -6.58 -3.27 4.88
N GLU A 48 -7.75 -3.01 4.28
CA GLU A 48 -8.86 -2.28 4.90
C GLU A 48 -10.19 -2.98 4.62
N PRO A 49 -11.22 -2.81 5.47
CA PRO A 49 -12.54 -3.37 5.21
C PRO A 49 -13.16 -2.72 3.96
N LYS A 50 -13.44 -3.53 2.93
CA LYS A 50 -14.14 -3.08 1.71
C LYS A 50 -15.27 -4.03 1.38
N SER A 51 -16.49 -3.56 1.56
CA SER A 51 -17.71 -4.32 1.22
C SER A 51 -17.81 -4.66 -0.28
N GLU A 52 -17.22 -3.81 -1.13
CA GLU A 52 -17.23 -3.96 -2.59
C GLU A 52 -16.21 -4.97 -3.13
N MET A 53 -15.37 -5.56 -2.28
CA MET A 53 -14.31 -6.48 -2.72
C MET A 53 -14.83 -7.65 -3.58
N PRO A 54 -15.93 -8.34 -3.23
CA PRO A 54 -16.45 -9.43 -4.08
C PRO A 54 -16.82 -8.97 -5.50
N HIS A 55 -17.41 -7.77 -5.63
CA HIS A 55 -17.80 -7.20 -6.92
C HIS A 55 -16.57 -6.77 -7.73
N ARG A 56 -15.55 -6.19 -7.07
CA ARG A 56 -14.26 -5.86 -7.71
C ARG A 56 -13.57 -7.14 -8.24
N MET A 57 -13.55 -8.19 -7.46
CA MET A 57 -12.97 -9.48 -7.90
C MET A 57 -13.70 -10.05 -9.11
N LEU A 58 -15.03 -9.94 -9.16
CA LEU A 58 -15.83 -10.34 -10.33
C LEU A 58 -15.52 -9.47 -11.55
N GLU A 59 -15.41 -8.15 -11.38
CA GLU A 59 -15.05 -7.23 -12.47
C GLU A 59 -13.68 -7.57 -13.05
N TYR A 60 -12.67 -7.75 -12.21
CA TYR A 60 -11.32 -8.15 -12.61
C TYR A 60 -11.32 -9.50 -13.33
N TYR A 61 -12.05 -10.48 -12.79
CA TYR A 61 -12.22 -11.78 -13.44
C TYR A 61 -12.72 -11.64 -14.87
N GLY A 62 -13.78 -10.87 -15.09
CA GLY A 62 -14.38 -10.67 -16.42
C GLY A 62 -13.39 -10.00 -17.39
N ILE A 63 -12.67 -9.00 -16.92
CA ILE A 63 -11.67 -8.25 -17.70
C ILE A 63 -10.50 -9.16 -18.10
N LEU A 64 -9.88 -9.83 -17.13
CA LEU A 64 -8.73 -10.69 -17.33
C LEU A 64 -9.08 -11.91 -18.20
N ASN A 65 -10.23 -12.55 -17.96
CA ASN A 65 -10.69 -13.68 -18.77
C ASN A 65 -10.91 -13.26 -20.22
N ARG A 66 -11.55 -12.11 -20.47
CA ARG A 66 -11.74 -11.58 -21.82
C ARG A 66 -10.42 -11.30 -22.53
N LYS A 67 -9.44 -10.74 -21.81
CA LYS A 67 -8.12 -10.36 -22.36
C LYS A 67 -7.25 -11.58 -22.66
N HIS A 68 -7.12 -12.47 -21.69
CA HIS A 68 -6.18 -13.60 -21.78
C HIS A 68 -6.79 -14.89 -22.31
N LYS A 69 -8.11 -15.00 -22.37
CA LYS A 69 -8.84 -16.20 -22.80
C LYS A 69 -8.42 -17.45 -22.01
N LYS A 70 -8.17 -17.27 -20.72
CA LYS A 70 -7.73 -18.31 -19.78
C LYS A 70 -8.61 -18.32 -18.54
N THR A 71 -8.61 -19.43 -17.81
CA THR A 71 -9.20 -19.50 -16.47
C THR A 71 -8.46 -18.56 -15.53
N ILE A 72 -9.21 -17.84 -14.69
CA ILE A 72 -8.66 -16.93 -13.68
C ILE A 72 -8.83 -17.55 -12.30
N ILE A 73 -7.74 -17.67 -11.57
CA ILE A 73 -7.74 -17.95 -10.13
C ILE A 73 -7.76 -16.61 -9.43
N SER A 74 -8.89 -16.29 -8.79
CA SER A 74 -9.09 -15.01 -8.11
C SER A 74 -8.80 -15.17 -6.62
N LEU A 75 -7.82 -14.41 -6.09
CA LEU A 75 -7.31 -14.52 -4.73
C LEU A 75 -7.28 -13.14 -4.05
N VAL A 76 -7.87 -13.04 -2.87
CA VAL A 76 -7.73 -11.89 -1.95
C VAL A 76 -6.87 -12.31 -0.77
N VAL A 77 -5.80 -11.58 -0.51
CA VAL A 77 -4.93 -11.77 0.66
C VAL A 77 -5.20 -10.65 1.66
N CYS A 78 -5.63 -11.02 2.85
CA CYS A 78 -5.89 -10.11 3.96
C CYS A 78 -4.78 -10.27 5.01
N PRO A 79 -3.83 -9.32 5.09
CA PRO A 79 -2.79 -9.37 6.12
C PRO A 79 -3.33 -9.01 7.51
N PHE A 80 -4.35 -8.17 7.59
CA PHE A 80 -4.91 -7.70 8.85
C PHE A 80 -6.36 -8.13 9.01
N ARG A 81 -6.85 -8.16 10.25
CA ARG A 81 -8.24 -8.49 10.55
C ARG A 81 -9.17 -7.50 9.85
N THR A 82 -9.88 -7.98 8.87
CA THR A 82 -10.84 -7.22 8.09
C THR A 82 -12.13 -8.00 7.95
N ASN A 83 -13.24 -7.30 7.80
CA ASN A 83 -14.54 -7.91 7.56
C ASN A 83 -14.81 -7.94 6.05
N ILE A 84 -14.24 -8.92 5.36
CA ILE A 84 -14.52 -9.19 3.95
C ILE A 84 -15.54 -10.32 3.86
N ALA A 85 -16.52 -10.15 2.97
CA ALA A 85 -17.54 -11.16 2.73
C ALA A 85 -16.92 -12.50 2.29
N ASP A 86 -17.45 -13.59 2.84
CA ASP A 86 -17.02 -14.93 2.46
C ASP A 86 -17.47 -15.28 1.04
N PRO A 87 -16.62 -15.97 0.27
CA PRO A 87 -17.02 -16.52 -1.03
C PRO A 87 -18.06 -17.63 -0.86
N PRO A 88 -18.94 -17.88 -1.87
CA PRO A 88 -19.00 -17.18 -3.15
C PRO A 88 -19.83 -15.89 -3.12
N LEU A 89 -19.52 -14.93 -4.04
CA LEU A 89 -20.48 -13.88 -4.35
C LEU A 89 -21.68 -14.48 -5.07
N ARG A 90 -22.89 -14.21 -4.57
CA ARG A 90 -24.16 -14.65 -5.15
C ARG A 90 -24.99 -13.45 -5.58
N ILE A 91 -25.43 -13.47 -6.83
CA ILE A 91 -26.31 -12.45 -7.37
C ILE A 91 -27.60 -13.12 -7.79
N ALA A 92 -28.75 -12.60 -7.32
CA ALA A 92 -30.07 -13.11 -7.64
C ALA A 92 -30.93 -12.03 -8.30
N SER A 93 -31.85 -12.44 -9.18
CA SER A 93 -32.85 -11.59 -9.80
C SER A 93 -34.19 -12.33 -9.85
N GLY A 94 -35.28 -11.69 -9.41
CA GLY A 94 -36.60 -12.30 -9.38
C GLY A 94 -36.67 -13.60 -8.56
N GLY A 95 -35.89 -13.70 -7.46
CA GLY A 95 -35.81 -14.90 -6.61
C GLY A 95 -35.01 -16.06 -7.20
N LYS A 96 -34.40 -15.89 -8.38
CA LYS A 96 -33.54 -16.90 -9.02
C LYS A 96 -32.07 -16.45 -8.96
N GLU A 97 -31.19 -17.39 -8.67
CA GLU A 97 -29.74 -17.15 -8.70
C GLU A 97 -29.28 -17.04 -10.16
N VAL A 98 -28.70 -15.88 -10.51
CA VAL A 98 -28.26 -15.57 -11.88
C VAL A 98 -26.75 -15.66 -12.04
N LEU A 99 -26.00 -15.56 -10.92
CA LEU A 99 -24.55 -15.69 -10.92
C LEU A 99 -24.04 -16.17 -9.57
N ILE A 100 -23.11 -17.14 -9.62
CA ILE A 100 -22.29 -17.56 -8.50
C ILE A 100 -20.83 -17.34 -8.92
N PHE A 101 -20.11 -16.50 -8.19
CA PHE A 101 -18.71 -16.25 -8.45
C PHE A 101 -17.85 -16.74 -7.28
N HIS A 102 -16.97 -17.70 -7.56
CA HIS A 102 -16.03 -18.24 -6.58
C HIS A 102 -14.70 -17.51 -6.68
N TYR A 103 -14.21 -17.03 -5.54
CA TYR A 103 -12.88 -16.50 -5.32
C TYR A 103 -12.32 -17.04 -4.00
N GLN A 104 -11.04 -16.88 -3.76
CA GLN A 104 -10.40 -17.33 -2.53
C GLN A 104 -10.07 -16.14 -1.64
N VAL A 105 -10.18 -16.31 -0.32
CA VAL A 105 -9.78 -15.32 0.68
C VAL A 105 -8.78 -15.97 1.62
N ILE A 106 -7.56 -15.42 1.63
CA ILE A 106 -6.49 -15.83 2.55
C ILE A 106 -6.45 -14.83 3.70
N ARG A 107 -6.84 -15.27 4.89
CA ARG A 107 -6.79 -14.49 6.13
C ARG A 107 -5.52 -14.85 6.88
N LEU A 108 -4.43 -14.07 6.75
CA LEU A 108 -3.12 -14.45 7.26
C LEU A 108 -3.12 -14.69 8.78
N TRP A 109 -3.91 -13.96 9.55
CA TRP A 109 -4.05 -14.16 11.00
C TRP A 109 -4.66 -15.51 11.43
N THR A 110 -5.15 -16.31 10.49
CA THR A 110 -5.62 -17.69 10.76
C THR A 110 -4.54 -18.75 10.53
N TYR A 111 -3.39 -18.34 9.98
CA TYR A 111 -2.26 -19.21 9.71
C TYR A 111 -1.23 -19.14 10.82
N LYS A 112 -0.67 -20.27 11.22
CA LYS A 112 0.35 -20.34 12.29
C LYS A 112 1.72 -19.94 11.76
N ALA A 113 2.32 -18.87 12.30
CA ALA A 113 3.64 -18.38 11.92
C ALA A 113 4.71 -19.48 12.04
N GLN A 114 4.69 -20.23 13.15
CA GLN A 114 5.63 -21.32 13.43
C GLN A 114 5.68 -22.36 12.29
N LYS A 115 4.54 -22.75 11.73
CA LYS A 115 4.48 -23.75 10.64
C LYS A 115 5.30 -23.36 9.41
N TYR A 116 5.30 -22.08 9.07
CA TYR A 116 5.99 -21.56 7.88
C TYR A 116 7.45 -21.25 8.18
N PHE A 117 7.72 -20.84 9.40
CA PHE A 117 9.07 -20.68 9.90
C PHE A 117 9.81 -22.03 9.92
N ASP A 118 9.25 -23.09 10.51
CA ASP A 118 9.86 -24.43 10.56
C ASP A 118 10.12 -25.04 9.18
N LYS A 119 9.35 -24.62 8.17
CA LYS A 119 9.57 -25.05 6.77
C LYS A 119 10.59 -24.20 6.03
N HIS A 120 11.24 -23.26 6.68
CA HIS A 120 12.20 -22.30 6.09
C HIS A 120 11.69 -21.64 4.82
N MET A 121 10.39 -21.24 4.82
CA MET A 121 9.77 -20.58 3.67
C MET A 121 10.15 -19.10 3.61
N VAL A 122 11.44 -18.79 3.49
CA VAL A 122 12.01 -17.43 3.60
C VAL A 122 11.32 -16.41 2.69
N SER A 123 10.84 -16.85 1.53
CA SER A 123 10.14 -15.98 0.56
C SER A 123 8.83 -15.36 1.08
N ILE A 124 8.26 -15.88 2.18
CA ILE A 124 7.04 -15.35 2.79
C ILE A 124 7.28 -14.74 4.17
N TYR A 125 8.52 -14.70 4.63
CA TYR A 125 8.83 -14.21 5.98
C TYR A 125 8.39 -12.76 6.23
N ALA A 126 8.29 -11.96 5.17
CA ALA A 126 7.70 -10.63 5.26
C ALA A 126 6.24 -10.64 5.78
N LEU A 127 5.53 -11.74 5.63
CA LEU A 127 4.14 -11.90 6.07
C LEU A 127 4.00 -12.48 7.49
N LEU A 128 5.07 -13.04 8.08
CA LEU A 128 5.01 -13.68 9.40
C LEU A 128 4.43 -12.78 10.49
N PRO A 129 4.73 -11.46 10.53
CA PRO A 129 4.15 -10.60 11.56
C PRO A 129 2.62 -10.60 11.61
N THR A 130 1.95 -10.94 10.50
CA THR A 130 0.48 -10.95 10.41
C THR A 130 -0.15 -12.30 10.75
N MET A 131 0.66 -13.30 11.03
CA MET A 131 0.20 -14.67 11.30
C MET A 131 0.01 -14.92 12.78
N ASP A 132 -0.89 -15.84 13.11
CA ASP A 132 -1.15 -16.25 14.47
C ASP A 132 0.08 -16.90 15.12
N GLY A 133 0.35 -16.54 16.39
CA GLY A 133 1.50 -17.02 17.15
C GLY A 133 2.85 -16.41 16.74
N ALA A 134 2.86 -15.36 15.90
CA ALA A 134 4.06 -14.59 15.66
C ALA A 134 4.53 -13.92 16.96
N ASN A 135 5.80 -14.10 17.32
CA ASN A 135 6.44 -13.56 18.51
C ASN A 135 7.88 -13.13 18.21
N TYR A 136 8.53 -12.52 19.19
CA TYR A 136 9.90 -12.04 19.01
C TYR A 136 10.86 -13.12 18.53
N GLU A 137 10.81 -14.31 19.11
CA GLU A 137 11.76 -15.40 18.83
C GLU A 137 11.70 -15.82 17.35
N ILE A 138 10.47 -16.05 16.83
CA ILE A 138 10.23 -16.42 15.43
C ILE A 138 10.66 -15.27 14.52
N LEU A 139 10.22 -14.05 14.81
CA LEU A 139 10.44 -12.90 13.94
C LEU A 139 11.92 -12.48 13.91
N ALA A 140 12.62 -12.57 15.04
CA ALA A 140 14.04 -12.27 15.12
C ALA A 140 14.89 -13.27 14.33
N GLN A 141 14.57 -14.55 14.40
CA GLN A 141 15.25 -15.58 13.61
C GLN A 141 14.91 -15.48 12.12
N ALA A 142 13.66 -15.13 11.78
CA ALA A 142 13.26 -14.90 10.41
C ALA A 142 14.03 -13.74 9.75
N LEU A 143 14.34 -12.67 10.49
CA LEU A 143 15.21 -11.59 10.01
C LEU A 143 16.62 -12.08 9.70
N ASP A 144 17.20 -12.92 10.58
CA ASP A 144 18.52 -13.49 10.37
C ASP A 144 18.55 -14.44 9.16
N GLU A 145 17.55 -15.29 9.00
CA GLU A 145 17.41 -16.16 7.83
C GLU A 145 17.20 -15.38 6.53
N MET A 146 16.40 -14.31 6.53
CA MET A 146 16.26 -13.43 5.37
C MET A 146 17.59 -12.81 4.97
N LYS A 147 18.36 -12.31 5.95
CA LYS A 147 19.71 -11.76 5.71
C LYS A 147 20.64 -12.78 5.06
N ALA A 148 20.63 -13.99 5.56
CA ALA A 148 21.45 -15.08 5.02
C ALA A 148 20.99 -15.52 3.62
N TRP A 149 19.67 -15.63 3.41
CA TRP A 149 19.11 -16.09 2.14
C TRP A 149 19.31 -15.11 0.98
N TYR A 150 19.22 -13.81 1.28
CA TYR A 150 19.34 -12.75 0.27
C TYR A 150 20.76 -12.16 0.16
N VAL A 151 21.80 -12.88 0.59
CA VAL A 151 23.20 -12.45 0.40
C VAL A 151 23.44 -12.12 -1.08
N GLY A 152 23.99 -10.92 -1.35
CA GLY A 152 24.22 -10.41 -2.70
C GLY A 152 22.98 -9.90 -3.42
N GLN A 153 21.80 -9.92 -2.78
CA GLN A 153 20.53 -9.44 -3.34
C GLN A 153 19.93 -8.29 -2.50
N ALA A 154 20.76 -7.27 -2.22
CA ALA A 154 20.42 -6.17 -1.31
C ALA A 154 19.05 -5.53 -1.58
N ARG A 155 18.71 -5.27 -2.87
CA ARG A 155 17.41 -4.71 -3.24
C ARG A 155 16.24 -5.60 -2.86
N ARG A 156 16.38 -6.93 -3.04
CA ARG A 156 15.31 -7.88 -2.65
C ARG A 156 15.16 -7.94 -1.14
N LEU A 157 16.27 -8.03 -0.41
CA LEU A 157 16.24 -8.01 1.05
C LEU A 157 15.55 -6.73 1.55
N ALA A 158 15.95 -5.56 1.06
CA ALA A 158 15.33 -4.29 1.44
C ALA A 158 13.81 -4.28 1.19
N THR A 159 13.34 -4.82 0.05
CA THR A 159 11.91 -4.92 -0.25
C THR A 159 11.18 -5.81 0.76
N HIS A 160 11.74 -6.98 1.10
CA HIS A 160 11.14 -7.88 2.08
C HIS A 160 11.12 -7.28 3.49
N LEU A 161 12.19 -6.59 3.88
CA LEU A 161 12.28 -5.91 5.17
C LEU A 161 11.27 -4.76 5.28
N LEU A 162 11.07 -3.98 4.22
CA LEU A 162 10.04 -2.92 4.20
C LEU A 162 8.63 -3.48 4.36
N TRP A 163 8.30 -4.58 3.69
CA TRP A 163 7.02 -5.24 3.88
C TRP A 163 6.89 -5.82 5.29
N PHE A 164 7.94 -6.47 5.79
CA PHE A 164 7.98 -7.00 7.16
C PHE A 164 7.72 -5.91 8.18
N ASP A 165 8.40 -4.78 8.05
CA ASP A 165 8.26 -3.61 8.93
C ASP A 165 6.84 -3.03 8.89
N THR A 166 6.32 -2.81 7.68
CA THR A 166 4.96 -2.31 7.46
C THR A 166 3.90 -3.22 8.09
N PHE A 167 4.07 -4.54 7.96
CA PHE A 167 3.14 -5.51 8.52
C PHE A 167 3.28 -5.63 10.03
N LEU A 168 4.50 -5.54 10.56
CA LEU A 168 4.77 -5.54 12.01
C LEU A 168 4.09 -4.34 12.69
N ASP A 169 4.18 -3.16 12.10
CA ASP A 169 3.56 -1.95 12.66
C ASP A 169 2.04 -2.07 12.76
N ARG A 170 1.41 -2.57 11.71
CA ARG A 170 -0.05 -2.57 11.57
C ARG A 170 -0.75 -3.78 12.18
N THR A 171 -0.04 -4.88 12.40
CA THR A 171 -0.66 -6.12 12.92
C THR A 171 -1.10 -5.99 14.37
N ASP A 172 -2.14 -6.75 14.75
CA ASP A 172 -2.58 -6.97 16.14
C ASP A 172 -2.19 -8.36 16.66
N THR A 173 -1.52 -9.18 15.84
CA THR A 173 -1.11 -10.56 16.20
C THR A 173 0.15 -10.62 17.07
N VAL A 174 0.94 -9.55 17.09
CA VAL A 174 2.20 -9.43 17.84
C VAL A 174 2.04 -8.44 18.99
N SER A 175 2.52 -8.80 20.18
CA SER A 175 2.48 -7.92 21.35
C SER A 175 3.30 -6.64 21.14
N LEU A 176 2.94 -5.55 21.84
CA LEU A 176 3.69 -4.28 21.76
C LEU A 176 5.15 -4.45 22.20
N GLU A 177 5.40 -5.28 23.22
CA GLU A 177 6.74 -5.59 23.70
C GLU A 177 7.57 -6.29 22.62
N ASP A 178 7.02 -7.32 22.00
CA ASP A 178 7.70 -8.04 20.93
C ASP A 178 7.92 -7.15 19.69
N LYS A 179 6.95 -6.33 19.33
CA LYS A 179 7.14 -5.35 18.25
C LYS A 179 8.36 -4.45 18.51
N TRP A 180 8.43 -3.90 19.72
CA TRP A 180 9.55 -3.05 20.11
C TRP A 180 10.89 -3.77 20.04
N ARG A 181 10.96 -5.02 20.56
CA ARG A 181 12.18 -5.86 20.52
C ARG A 181 12.59 -6.18 19.09
N VAL A 182 11.62 -6.52 18.21
CA VAL A 182 11.86 -6.79 16.79
C VAL A 182 12.35 -5.54 16.08
N LYS A 183 11.73 -4.38 16.32
CA LYS A 183 12.18 -3.09 15.75
C LYS A 183 13.64 -2.80 16.10
N LYS A 184 14.02 -2.95 17.37
CA LYS A 184 15.42 -2.82 17.78
C LYS A 184 16.36 -3.76 17.03
N LYS A 185 15.92 -4.98 16.76
CA LYS A 185 16.73 -5.90 15.95
C LYS A 185 16.80 -5.46 14.49
N MET A 186 15.77 -4.77 13.98
CA MET A 186 15.76 -4.23 12.61
C MET A 186 16.70 -3.05 12.41
N ASP A 187 17.10 -2.30 13.46
CA ASP A 187 18.06 -1.18 13.37
C ASP A 187 19.36 -1.58 12.63
N GLN A 188 19.75 -2.85 12.69
CA GLN A 188 20.91 -3.36 11.93
C GLN A 188 20.75 -3.26 10.39
N PHE A 189 19.56 -3.03 9.90
CA PHE A 189 19.25 -2.93 8.47
C PHE A 189 18.99 -1.49 7.98
N ASP A 190 19.08 -0.48 8.86
CA ASP A 190 18.75 0.91 8.55
C ASP A 190 19.50 1.41 7.32
N SER A 191 20.84 1.20 7.28
CA SER A 191 21.65 1.61 6.14
C SER A 191 21.27 0.94 4.82
N LEU A 192 20.71 -0.27 4.87
CA LEU A 192 20.20 -0.98 3.70
C LEU A 192 18.82 -0.42 3.27
N LEU A 193 17.97 -0.11 4.23
CA LEU A 193 16.65 0.44 3.98
C LEU A 193 16.74 1.86 3.40
N GLU A 194 17.63 2.71 3.92
CA GLU A 194 17.90 4.05 3.41
C GLU A 194 18.34 4.06 1.94
N GLN A 195 19.06 3.02 1.49
CA GLN A 195 19.47 2.86 0.10
C GLN A 195 18.33 2.34 -0.81
N SER A 196 17.19 1.98 -0.25
CA SER A 196 16.04 1.50 -1.03
C SER A 196 15.45 2.65 -1.86
N PRO A 197 15.25 2.48 -3.18
CA PRO A 197 14.62 3.48 -4.04
C PRO A 197 13.22 3.89 -3.54
N TYR A 198 12.50 2.98 -2.90
CA TYR A 198 11.20 3.27 -2.30
C TYR A 198 11.33 4.22 -1.11
N VAL A 199 12.27 3.96 -0.19
CA VAL A 199 12.50 4.82 0.98
C VAL A 199 13.00 6.19 0.53
N GLN A 200 13.95 6.24 -0.40
CA GLN A 200 14.46 7.50 -0.96
C GLN A 200 13.34 8.32 -1.61
N LYS A 201 12.48 7.67 -2.40
CA LYS A 201 11.33 8.34 -2.99
C LYS A 201 10.36 8.88 -1.93
N LYS A 202 10.06 8.08 -0.90
CA LYS A 202 9.16 8.47 0.20
C LYS A 202 9.76 9.60 1.05
N SER A 203 11.06 9.58 1.29
CA SER A 203 11.77 10.66 1.97
C SER A 203 11.70 11.96 1.17
N ALA A 204 12.00 11.91 -0.13
CA ALA A 204 11.89 13.08 -1.01
C ALA A 204 10.46 13.64 -1.08
N GLU A 205 9.44 12.78 -1.19
CA GLU A 205 8.03 13.19 -1.16
C GLU A 205 7.62 13.82 0.19
N ALA A 206 8.20 13.33 1.30
CA ALA A 206 7.95 13.89 2.64
C ALA A 206 8.65 15.25 2.82
N GLU A 207 9.87 15.39 2.31
CA GLU A 207 10.63 16.65 2.32
C GLU A 207 9.89 17.72 1.49
N GLU A 208 9.47 17.39 0.27
CA GLU A 208 8.72 18.29 -0.59
C GLU A 208 7.40 18.73 0.09
N ARG A 209 6.65 17.80 0.71
CA ARG A 209 5.46 18.16 1.49
C ARG A 209 5.79 19.09 2.66
N GLY A 210 6.87 18.82 3.39
CA GLY A 210 7.33 19.66 4.48
C GLY A 210 7.65 21.09 4.05
N ILE A 211 8.30 21.24 2.88
CA ILE A 211 8.58 22.54 2.27
C ILE A 211 7.27 23.26 1.93
N VAL A 212 6.34 22.59 1.24
CA VAL A 212 5.02 23.17 0.88
C VAL A 212 4.27 23.64 2.12
N GLU A 213 4.15 22.79 3.15
CA GLU A 213 3.48 23.14 4.40
C GLU A 213 4.15 24.31 5.12
N GLY A 214 5.48 24.36 5.10
CA GLY A 214 6.26 25.46 5.67
C GLY A 214 5.96 26.79 4.97
N LEU A 215 5.98 26.80 3.64
CA LEU A 215 5.68 27.97 2.83
C LEU A 215 4.21 28.41 2.97
N GLN A 216 3.26 27.47 2.98
CA GLN A 216 1.84 27.77 3.25
C GLN A 216 1.66 28.48 4.60
N LYS A 217 2.29 27.96 5.64
CA LYS A 217 2.27 28.58 6.99
C LYS A 217 2.88 30.00 6.96
N ALA A 218 4.00 30.18 6.24
CA ALA A 218 4.65 31.49 6.11
C ALA A 218 3.72 32.53 5.48
N VAL A 219 3.06 32.21 4.35
CA VAL A 219 2.08 33.11 3.71
C VAL A 219 0.99 33.50 4.70
N VAL A 220 0.39 32.54 5.41
CA VAL A 220 -0.69 32.78 6.36
C VAL A 220 -0.23 33.66 7.52
N ILE A 221 0.97 33.46 8.05
CA ILE A 221 1.55 34.26 9.12
C ILE A 221 1.74 35.71 8.66
N ILE A 222 2.29 35.93 7.47
CA ILE A 222 2.52 37.29 6.93
C ILE A 222 1.19 37.98 6.72
N VAL A 223 0.20 37.35 6.10
CA VAL A 223 -1.13 37.90 5.87
C VAL A 223 -1.81 38.22 7.21
N ARG A 224 -1.78 37.30 8.17
CA ARG A 224 -2.36 37.51 9.51
C ARG A 224 -1.74 38.72 10.24
N ARG A 225 -0.44 38.92 10.07
CA ARG A 225 0.28 40.02 10.74
C ARG A 225 0.01 41.38 10.08
N ARG A 226 -0.08 41.43 8.75
CA ARG A 226 -0.27 42.67 8.00
C ARG A 226 -1.74 43.01 7.76
N PHE A 227 -2.57 42.01 7.55
CA PHE A 227 -3.98 42.13 7.19
C PHE A 227 -4.83 41.11 7.97
N PRO A 228 -5.02 41.28 9.28
CA PRO A 228 -5.68 40.29 10.15
C PRO A 228 -7.05 39.82 9.65
N ALA A 229 -7.83 40.72 9.04
CA ALA A 229 -9.16 40.45 8.50
C ALA A 229 -9.14 39.42 7.33
N LEU A 230 -7.99 39.14 6.74
CA LEU A 230 -7.83 38.19 5.62
C LEU A 230 -7.17 36.88 6.03
N ALA A 231 -6.89 36.64 7.31
CA ALA A 231 -6.18 35.48 7.79
C ALA A 231 -6.89 34.15 7.42
N ASP A 232 -8.20 34.08 7.61
CA ASP A 232 -9.00 32.90 7.32
C ASP A 232 -9.09 32.64 5.81
N LEU A 233 -9.22 33.69 5.00
CA LEU A 233 -9.19 33.60 3.56
C LEU A 233 -7.83 33.04 3.08
N ALA A 234 -6.73 33.56 3.61
CA ALA A 234 -5.39 33.09 3.31
C ALA A 234 -5.23 31.63 3.67
N GLN A 235 -5.67 31.21 4.88
CA GLN A 235 -5.62 29.82 5.32
C GLN A 235 -6.37 28.89 4.35
N GLN A 236 -7.56 29.25 3.90
CA GLN A 236 -8.37 28.43 3.00
C GLN A 236 -7.77 28.33 1.59
N GLN A 237 -7.29 29.45 1.05
CA GLN A 237 -6.81 29.46 -0.34
C GLN A 237 -5.39 28.88 -0.48
N VAL A 238 -4.50 29.17 0.46
CA VAL A 238 -3.11 28.76 0.40
C VAL A 238 -2.95 27.25 0.57
N THR A 239 -3.82 26.59 1.36
CA THR A 239 -3.82 25.13 1.49
C THR A 239 -4.12 24.37 0.20
N GLN A 240 -4.68 25.02 -0.82
CA GLN A 240 -4.93 24.44 -2.13
C GLN A 240 -3.69 24.49 -3.05
N ILE A 241 -2.66 25.23 -2.67
CA ILE A 241 -1.47 25.46 -3.50
C ILE A 241 -0.36 24.50 -3.07
N ASN A 242 -0.04 23.53 -3.92
CA ASN A 242 0.96 22.48 -3.68
C ASN A 242 2.27 22.69 -4.45
N LYS A 243 2.49 23.86 -5.04
CA LYS A 243 3.71 24.18 -5.80
C LYS A 243 4.57 25.15 -4.98
N PRO A 244 5.79 24.77 -4.56
CA PRO A 244 6.69 25.62 -3.80
C PRO A 244 6.94 26.98 -4.46
N ASP A 245 7.27 27.00 -5.77
CA ASP A 245 7.57 28.21 -6.52
C ASP A 245 6.41 29.24 -6.49
N VAL A 246 5.16 28.75 -6.53
CA VAL A 246 3.96 29.62 -6.44
C VAL A 246 3.82 30.18 -5.03
N LEU A 247 4.13 29.40 -4.02
CA LEU A 247 4.07 29.83 -2.62
C LEU A 247 5.18 30.85 -2.32
N ASP A 248 6.39 30.65 -2.80
CA ASP A 248 7.49 31.59 -2.69
C ASP A 248 7.14 32.93 -3.35
N TYR A 249 6.61 32.89 -4.57
CA TYR A 249 6.11 34.09 -5.23
C TYR A 249 5.02 34.79 -4.41
N LEU A 250 4.07 34.04 -3.84
CA LEU A 250 3.04 34.61 -2.96
C LEU A 250 3.66 35.25 -1.72
N ILE A 251 4.67 34.66 -1.11
CA ILE A 251 5.38 35.24 0.05
C ILE A 251 5.93 36.61 -0.30
N GLU A 252 6.61 36.75 -1.44
CA GLU A 252 7.13 38.03 -1.90
C GLU A 252 6.01 39.06 -2.11
N GLN A 253 4.94 38.67 -2.81
CA GLN A 253 3.84 39.54 -3.12
C GLN A 253 3.06 40.01 -1.85
N VAL A 254 2.73 39.06 -0.96
CA VAL A 254 2.01 39.40 0.29
C VAL A 254 2.87 40.23 1.27
N SER A 255 4.20 40.10 1.18
CA SER A 255 5.14 40.87 2.00
C SER A 255 5.19 42.35 1.60
N THR A 256 4.96 42.63 0.31
CA THR A 256 5.07 44.00 -0.26
C THR A 256 3.72 44.62 -0.61
N ALA A 257 2.62 43.89 -0.56
CA ALA A 257 1.29 44.34 -0.93
C ALA A 257 0.91 45.62 -0.17
N PRO A 258 0.44 46.67 -0.86
CA PRO A 258 0.10 47.98 -0.21
C PRO A 258 -1.21 47.93 0.57
N ASP A 259 -2.17 47.08 0.21
CA ASP A 259 -3.50 47.05 0.78
C ASP A 259 -4.17 45.67 0.73
N GLU A 260 -5.35 45.57 1.38
CA GLU A 260 -6.16 44.33 1.39
C GLU A 260 -6.72 43.93 0.02
N ALA A 261 -6.97 44.92 -0.87
CA ALA A 261 -7.53 44.66 -2.18
C ALA A 261 -6.55 43.82 -3.03
N MET A 262 -5.26 44.14 -2.97
CA MET A 262 -4.21 43.38 -3.62
C MET A 262 -4.10 41.96 -3.07
N ILE A 263 -4.17 41.79 -1.74
CA ILE A 263 -4.14 40.46 -1.11
C ILE A 263 -5.33 39.62 -1.56
N ARG A 264 -6.54 40.19 -1.60
CA ARG A 264 -7.74 39.48 -2.11
C ARG A 264 -7.59 39.07 -3.56
N GLN A 265 -6.92 39.85 -4.38
CA GLN A 265 -6.63 39.50 -5.78
C GLN A 265 -5.64 38.34 -5.89
N LEU A 266 -4.53 38.38 -5.12
CA LEU A 266 -3.52 37.34 -5.10
C LEU A 266 -4.04 35.99 -4.61
N LEU A 267 -4.96 36.01 -3.63
CA LEU A 267 -5.57 34.82 -3.04
C LEU A 267 -6.83 34.32 -3.80
N ARG A 268 -7.19 34.89 -4.95
CA ARG A 268 -8.28 34.36 -5.77
C ARG A 268 -7.88 33.00 -6.36
N PRO A 269 -8.80 32.00 -6.34
CA PRO A 269 -8.56 30.77 -7.06
C PRO A 269 -8.28 31.10 -8.53
N SER A 270 -7.18 30.58 -9.09
CA SER A 270 -7.00 30.61 -10.55
C SER A 270 -8.20 29.90 -11.17
N ALA A 271 -8.93 30.60 -12.03
CA ALA A 271 -9.94 29.93 -12.85
C ALA A 271 -9.23 28.84 -13.64
N ALA A 272 -9.63 27.57 -13.41
CA ALA A 272 -9.10 26.39 -14.06
C ALA A 272 -9.45 26.36 -15.54
#